data_20f2c5453e846a7171b5856cd6b95fbd
#
_entry.id   20f2c5453e846a7171b5856cd6b95fbd
#
_cell.length_a   1.000
_cell.length_b   1.000
_cell.length_c   1.000
_cell.angle_alpha   90.00
_cell.angle_beta   90.00
_cell.angle_gamma   90.00
#
_symmetry.space_group_name_H-M   'P 1'
#
loop_
_entity.id
_entity.type
_entity.pdbx_description
1 polymer ?
#
loop_
_entity_poly.entity_id
_entity_poly.type
_entity_poly.pdbx_seq_one_letter_code
_entity_poly.pdbx_strand_id
1 'polypeptide(L)'
;MGTFKMIDLFAGVGGLSLGFEQMGFDVVLANEYDKSIAQAYIKNRNNPNMIIEDITKLPIHDTFKQFKGTVDLCVGGPPCQGYSQKGQRKTINDPRNFLFKYFVEVVKEVSPRYFVMENVPNLLTAENGYFQNELTTMFTELGYIINAQILCAADYGVPQSRHRAVIIGKKAGASPVAMPKASEIKTTIWDAISDLNYLNSGEGTDVSDYRCAPESDYQKLLRKESTSLFNHIATNHAKVALERMAMIPPKGGKEYLPAEHITKSIYSGTWERMDADDISVTITTRFDTPASGKFMHPYLNRAITVREAARIQSFPDTFRFYGTKTSQMKQVGNAVPPLLAQAIAKSIIADMNN
;
A
#
# COMPACT_ATOMS: atom_id res chain seq x y z
N MET A 1 27.21 0.25 -10.16
CA MET A 1 26.92 0.70 -8.79
C MET A 1 26.61 -0.54 -7.98
N GLY A 2 27.14 -0.70 -6.77
CA GLY A 2 26.76 -1.80 -5.88
C GLY A 2 25.29 -1.69 -5.52
N THR A 3 24.59 -2.83 -5.42
CA THR A 3 23.21 -2.87 -4.98
C THR A 3 23.13 -2.63 -3.48
N PHE A 4 22.29 -1.69 -3.04
CA PHE A 4 22.03 -1.47 -1.61
C PHE A 4 21.21 -2.62 -1.05
N LYS A 5 21.62 -3.18 0.07
CA LYS A 5 20.95 -4.32 0.71
C LYS A 5 19.88 -3.84 1.68
N MET A 6 18.69 -4.44 1.62
CA MET A 6 17.62 -4.11 2.55
C MET A 6 16.91 -5.33 3.13
N ILE A 7 16.32 -5.14 4.32
CA ILE A 7 15.41 -6.07 4.98
C ILE A 7 14.01 -5.46 4.96
N ASP A 8 12.98 -6.25 4.58
CA ASP A 8 11.57 -5.85 4.55
C ASP A 8 10.78 -6.61 5.63
N LEU A 9 10.37 -5.91 6.68
CA LEU A 9 9.61 -6.45 7.81
C LEU A 9 8.12 -6.11 7.66
N PHE A 10 7.25 -7.04 8.05
CA PHE A 10 5.81 -6.89 7.84
C PHE A 10 5.49 -6.62 6.35
N ALA A 11 6.18 -7.33 5.49
CA ALA A 11 6.32 -7.03 4.07
C ALA A 11 4.99 -6.99 3.30
N GLY A 12 3.96 -7.68 3.82
CA GLY A 12 2.72 -7.80 3.08
C GLY A 12 2.95 -8.45 1.72
N VAL A 13 2.33 -7.90 0.67
CA VAL A 13 2.59 -8.34 -0.71
C VAL A 13 3.87 -7.70 -1.30
N GLY A 14 4.50 -6.77 -0.56
CA GLY A 14 5.74 -6.13 -0.96
C GLY A 14 5.59 -4.87 -1.81
N GLY A 15 4.56 -4.06 -1.56
CA GLY A 15 4.41 -2.78 -2.28
C GLY A 15 5.49 -1.76 -1.91
N LEU A 16 5.90 -1.73 -0.62
CA LEU A 16 6.99 -0.89 -0.14
C LEU A 16 8.31 -1.33 -0.76
N SER A 17 8.67 -2.61 -0.59
CA SER A 17 9.92 -3.15 -1.15
C SER A 17 9.98 -3.05 -2.68
N LEU A 18 8.87 -3.26 -3.39
CA LEU A 18 8.84 -3.12 -4.85
C LEU A 18 9.30 -1.73 -5.31
N GLY A 19 8.83 -0.66 -4.66
CA GLY A 19 9.27 0.70 -4.99
C GLY A 19 10.77 0.91 -4.72
N PHE A 20 11.32 0.33 -3.67
CA PHE A 20 12.75 0.35 -3.37
C PHE A 20 13.55 -0.52 -4.35
N GLU A 21 13.08 -1.73 -4.68
CA GLU A 21 13.71 -2.62 -5.68
C GLU A 21 13.83 -1.93 -7.05
N GLN A 22 12.79 -1.19 -7.48
CA GLN A 22 12.81 -0.40 -8.71
C GLN A 22 13.82 0.76 -8.68
N MET A 23 14.30 1.13 -7.51
CA MET A 23 15.35 2.13 -7.30
C MET A 23 16.75 1.53 -7.04
N GLY A 24 16.90 0.20 -7.20
CA GLY A 24 18.19 -0.49 -7.10
C GLY A 24 18.53 -1.05 -5.72
N PHE A 25 17.56 -1.18 -4.83
CA PHE A 25 17.73 -1.92 -3.58
C PHE A 25 17.51 -3.41 -3.79
N ASP A 26 18.25 -4.23 -3.06
CA ASP A 26 18.15 -5.70 -3.06
C ASP A 26 17.60 -6.20 -1.72
N VAL A 27 16.45 -6.89 -1.75
CA VAL A 27 15.83 -7.45 -0.55
C VAL A 27 16.54 -8.75 -0.16
N VAL A 28 17.42 -8.67 0.84
CA VAL A 28 18.18 -9.84 1.32
C VAL A 28 17.37 -10.71 2.28
N LEU A 29 16.33 -10.17 2.91
CA LEU A 29 15.39 -10.88 3.77
C LEU A 29 14.07 -10.13 3.82
N ALA A 30 12.95 -10.87 3.78
CA ALA A 30 11.63 -10.34 4.07
C ALA A 30 10.93 -11.19 5.16
N ASN A 31 9.98 -10.57 5.90
CA ASN A 31 9.15 -11.28 6.87
C ASN A 31 7.69 -10.89 6.71
N GLU A 32 6.82 -11.90 6.63
CA GLU A 32 5.35 -11.75 6.62
C GLU A 32 4.72 -12.95 7.34
N TYR A 33 3.74 -12.71 8.21
CA TYR A 33 3.10 -13.78 8.98
C TYR A 33 1.95 -14.48 8.23
N ASP A 34 1.23 -13.76 7.35
CA ASP A 34 0.13 -14.34 6.56
C ASP A 34 0.69 -15.15 5.40
N LYS A 35 0.59 -16.48 5.52
CA LYS A 35 1.09 -17.42 4.52
C LYS A 35 0.56 -17.15 3.10
N SER A 36 -0.71 -16.76 2.97
CA SER A 36 -1.32 -16.48 1.66
C SER A 36 -0.73 -15.23 1.01
N ILE A 37 -0.47 -14.20 1.80
CA ILE A 37 0.14 -12.95 1.36
C ILE A 37 1.63 -13.16 1.06
N ALA A 38 2.36 -13.85 1.93
CA ALA A 38 3.76 -14.21 1.73
C ALA A 38 3.97 -15.02 0.44
N GLN A 39 3.06 -15.95 0.11
CA GLN A 39 3.11 -16.67 -1.16
C GLN A 39 2.95 -15.77 -2.38
N ALA A 40 2.14 -14.72 -2.29
CA ALA A 40 2.03 -13.73 -3.37
C ALA A 40 3.31 -12.88 -3.49
N TYR A 41 3.93 -12.51 -2.39
CA TYR A 41 5.25 -11.85 -2.36
C TYR A 41 6.31 -12.70 -3.08
N ILE A 42 6.41 -13.99 -2.72
CA ILE A 42 7.38 -14.94 -3.27
C ILE A 42 7.19 -15.11 -4.78
N LYS A 43 5.96 -15.27 -5.25
CA LYS A 43 5.66 -15.53 -6.68
C LYS A 43 5.93 -14.32 -7.59
N ASN A 44 6.06 -13.13 -7.06
CA ASN A 44 6.41 -11.92 -7.82
C ASN A 44 7.92 -11.63 -7.82
N ARG A 45 8.75 -12.49 -7.25
CA ARG A 45 10.21 -12.31 -7.15
C ARG A 45 10.97 -13.58 -7.48
N ASN A 46 12.22 -13.42 -7.86
CA ASN A 46 13.13 -14.55 -8.12
C ASN A 46 13.86 -14.92 -6.82
N ASN A 47 13.54 -16.12 -6.28
CA ASN A 47 14.17 -16.69 -5.08
C ASN A 47 14.26 -15.74 -3.86
N PRO A 48 13.16 -15.09 -3.44
CA PRO A 48 13.21 -14.21 -2.29
C PRO A 48 13.44 -15.01 -1.01
N ASN A 49 14.31 -14.49 -0.14
CA ASN A 49 14.48 -15.02 1.21
C ASN A 49 13.34 -14.49 2.09
N MET A 50 12.34 -15.33 2.38
CA MET A 50 11.13 -14.95 3.10
C MET A 50 10.93 -15.82 4.34
N ILE A 51 10.86 -15.19 5.50
CA ILE A 51 10.42 -15.83 6.76
C ILE A 51 8.90 -15.67 6.87
N ILE A 52 8.19 -16.80 6.82
CA ILE A 52 6.74 -16.85 6.97
C ILE A 52 6.40 -17.22 8.42
N GLU A 53 6.48 -16.25 9.32
CA GLU A 53 6.19 -16.43 10.74
C GLU A 53 5.82 -15.08 11.39
N ASP A 54 5.09 -15.15 12.48
CA ASP A 54 4.83 -14.01 13.35
C ASP A 54 6.14 -13.53 13.96
N ILE A 55 6.50 -12.28 13.74
CA ILE A 55 7.76 -11.69 14.23
C ILE A 55 7.89 -11.79 15.76
N THR A 56 6.77 -11.82 16.48
CA THR A 56 6.77 -11.96 17.96
C THR A 56 7.27 -13.31 18.44
N LYS A 57 7.33 -14.31 17.55
CA LYS A 57 7.82 -15.66 17.82
C LYS A 57 9.25 -15.89 17.34
N LEU A 58 9.82 -14.95 16.61
CA LEU A 58 11.19 -15.07 16.10
C LEU A 58 12.21 -14.78 17.21
N PRO A 59 13.25 -15.61 17.34
CA PRO A 59 14.41 -15.27 18.16
C PRO A 59 15.22 -14.19 17.43
N ILE A 60 14.91 -12.90 17.69
CA ILE A 60 15.41 -11.76 16.93
C ILE A 60 16.93 -11.80 16.76
N HIS A 61 17.68 -12.01 17.86
CA HIS A 61 19.13 -12.08 17.79
C HIS A 61 19.61 -13.17 16.83
N ASP A 62 19.16 -14.41 16.99
CA ASP A 62 19.65 -15.53 16.18
C ASP A 62 19.24 -15.42 14.71
N THR A 63 18.05 -14.84 14.44
CA THR A 63 17.53 -14.65 13.10
C THR A 63 18.29 -13.55 12.34
N PHE A 64 18.61 -12.44 13.02
CA PHE A 64 19.07 -11.21 12.35
C PHE A 64 20.56 -10.88 12.57
N LYS A 65 21.26 -11.49 13.52
CA LYS A 65 22.69 -11.21 13.82
C LYS A 65 23.62 -11.31 12.61
N GLN A 66 23.32 -12.20 11.65
CA GLN A 66 24.11 -12.39 10.43
C GLN A 66 24.06 -11.17 9.50
N PHE A 67 23.05 -10.30 9.62
CA PHE A 67 22.89 -9.10 8.81
C PHE A 67 23.51 -7.85 9.43
N LYS A 68 24.06 -7.96 10.65
CA LYS A 68 24.67 -6.84 11.37
C LYS A 68 25.78 -6.18 10.56
N GLY A 69 25.61 -4.89 10.30
CA GLY A 69 26.59 -4.08 9.55
C GLY A 69 26.74 -4.43 8.07
N THR A 70 25.90 -5.32 7.53
CA THR A 70 25.94 -5.73 6.11
C THR A 70 24.72 -5.26 5.32
N VAL A 71 23.72 -4.68 6.00
CA VAL A 71 22.48 -4.18 5.42
C VAL A 71 22.44 -2.66 5.52
N ASP A 72 22.12 -2.02 4.42
CA ASP A 72 22.04 -0.55 4.34
C ASP A 72 20.72 -0.02 4.92
N LEU A 73 19.62 -0.76 4.74
CA LEU A 73 18.27 -0.28 5.01
C LEU A 73 17.39 -1.37 5.64
N CYS A 74 16.65 -1.03 6.69
CA CYS A 74 15.49 -1.80 7.15
C CYS A 74 14.22 -1.03 6.83
N VAL A 75 13.26 -1.66 6.13
CA VAL A 75 11.94 -1.08 5.88
C VAL A 75 10.86 -1.91 6.55
N GLY A 76 9.68 -1.31 6.82
CA GLY A 76 8.53 -2.07 7.28
C GLY A 76 7.33 -1.24 7.67
N GLY A 77 6.15 -1.87 7.64
CA GLY A 77 4.88 -1.30 8.06
C GLY A 77 4.25 -2.10 9.21
N PRO A 78 4.78 -2.01 10.45
CA PRO A 78 4.21 -2.77 11.57
C PRO A 78 2.74 -2.38 11.78
N PRO A 79 1.79 -3.32 11.85
CA PRO A 79 0.38 -3.01 11.96
C PRO A 79 0.07 -2.30 13.29
N CYS A 80 -0.71 -1.20 13.21
CA CYS A 80 -1.23 -0.45 14.35
C CYS A 80 -2.76 -0.55 14.34
N GLN A 81 -3.31 -1.70 14.78
CA GLN A 81 -4.73 -2.00 14.60
C GLN A 81 -5.65 -1.26 15.57
N GLY A 82 -5.17 -0.87 16.74
CA GLY A 82 -5.96 -0.15 17.74
C GLY A 82 -6.35 1.28 17.34
N TYR A 83 -5.65 1.87 16.38
CA TYR A 83 -5.80 3.27 15.95
C TYR A 83 -6.26 3.47 14.52
N SER A 84 -6.55 2.40 13.77
CA SER A 84 -7.13 2.57 12.45
C SER A 84 -8.55 3.17 12.58
N GLN A 85 -8.88 4.17 11.75
CA GLN A 85 -10.21 4.83 11.77
C GLN A 85 -11.38 3.85 11.55
N LYS A 86 -11.12 2.67 11.01
CA LYS A 86 -12.11 1.59 10.76
C LYS A 86 -12.05 0.45 11.78
N GLY A 87 -11.06 0.43 12.69
CA GLY A 87 -10.96 -0.54 13.77
C GLY A 87 -11.82 -0.13 14.97
N GLN A 88 -12.26 -1.10 15.78
CA GLN A 88 -12.76 -0.82 17.12
C GLN A 88 -11.60 -0.08 17.84
N ARG A 89 -11.84 1.16 18.28
CA ARG A 89 -10.88 1.93 19.11
C ARG A 89 -10.61 1.14 20.39
N LYS A 90 -9.68 0.19 20.30
CA LYS A 90 -9.18 -0.56 21.46
C LYS A 90 -8.06 0.25 22.07
N THR A 91 -8.12 0.33 23.38
CA THR A 91 -7.24 1.11 24.25
C THR A 91 -5.74 0.82 24.02
N ILE A 92 -4.88 1.71 24.53
CA ILE A 92 -3.41 1.60 24.65
C ILE A 92 -2.91 0.16 24.97
N ASN A 93 -3.73 -0.67 25.60
CA ASN A 93 -3.37 -2.00 26.05
C ASN A 93 -3.52 -3.13 25.00
N ASP A 94 -3.86 -2.84 23.72
CA ASP A 94 -3.89 -3.88 22.68
C ASP A 94 -2.45 -4.27 22.31
N PRO A 95 -2.01 -5.53 22.52
CA PRO A 95 -0.63 -5.96 22.26
C PRO A 95 -0.20 -5.74 20.80
N ARG A 96 -1.16 -5.64 19.87
CA ARG A 96 -0.88 -5.36 18.45
C ARG A 96 -0.46 -3.92 18.19
N ASN A 97 -0.68 -3.01 19.14
CA ASN A 97 -0.20 -1.63 19.06
C ASN A 97 1.31 -1.53 19.32
N PHE A 98 1.94 -2.61 19.79
CA PHE A 98 3.36 -2.63 20.16
C PHE A 98 4.22 -3.42 19.17
N LEU A 99 3.67 -3.85 18.02
CA LEU A 99 4.46 -4.56 17.01
C LEU A 99 5.59 -3.70 16.42
N PHE A 100 5.48 -2.38 16.50
CA PHE A 100 6.59 -1.50 16.15
C PHE A 100 7.83 -1.73 17.03
N LYS A 101 7.70 -2.23 18.27
CA LYS A 101 8.83 -2.54 19.14
C LYS A 101 9.71 -3.66 18.56
N TYR A 102 9.10 -4.64 17.91
CA TYR A 102 9.85 -5.70 17.22
C TYR A 102 10.60 -5.14 16.00
N PHE A 103 10.03 -4.14 15.29
CA PHE A 103 10.77 -3.44 14.27
C PHE A 103 12.00 -2.73 14.86
N VAL A 104 11.86 -2.04 15.99
CA VAL A 104 12.97 -1.39 16.70
C VAL A 104 14.02 -2.40 17.14
N GLU A 105 13.62 -3.57 17.67
CA GLU A 105 14.53 -4.63 18.07
C GLU A 105 15.34 -5.18 16.89
N VAL A 106 14.72 -5.39 15.73
CA VAL A 106 15.42 -5.79 14.50
C VAL A 106 16.39 -4.70 14.05
N VAL A 107 15.97 -3.43 14.04
CA VAL A 107 16.86 -2.31 13.71
C VAL A 107 18.05 -2.22 14.68
N LYS A 108 17.84 -2.47 15.96
CA LYS A 108 18.90 -2.56 16.97
C LYS A 108 19.90 -3.68 16.65
N GLU A 109 19.40 -4.88 16.33
CA GLU A 109 20.24 -6.05 16.05
C GLU A 109 21.03 -5.90 14.76
N VAL A 110 20.35 -5.51 13.65
CA VAL A 110 20.96 -5.35 12.31
C VAL A 110 21.85 -4.12 12.24
N SER A 111 21.47 -3.04 12.95
CA SER A 111 22.18 -1.75 12.96
C SER A 111 22.41 -1.18 11.55
N PRO A 112 21.35 -1.07 10.70
CA PRO A 112 21.48 -0.58 9.34
C PRO A 112 21.86 0.91 9.31
N ARG A 113 22.34 1.40 8.15
CA ARG A 113 22.60 2.84 7.98
C ARG A 113 21.32 3.68 8.01
N TYR A 114 20.24 3.12 7.48
CA TYR A 114 18.92 3.77 7.40
C TYR A 114 17.82 2.80 7.82
N PHE A 115 16.70 3.36 8.27
CA PHE A 115 15.45 2.62 8.33
C PHE A 115 14.29 3.48 7.81
N VAL A 116 13.24 2.81 7.33
CA VAL A 116 11.95 3.42 6.98
C VAL A 116 10.84 2.64 7.67
N MET A 117 10.08 3.31 8.52
CA MET A 117 8.85 2.78 9.10
C MET A 117 7.66 3.50 8.50
N GLU A 118 6.72 2.74 7.92
CA GLU A 118 5.45 3.26 7.41
C GLU A 118 4.31 2.86 8.35
N ASN A 119 3.31 3.73 8.48
CA ASN A 119 2.11 3.42 9.25
C ASN A 119 0.92 4.32 8.86
N VAL A 120 -0.23 4.09 9.50
CA VAL A 120 -1.37 5.01 9.41
C VAL A 120 -1.06 6.35 10.10
N PRO A 121 -1.66 7.48 9.64
CA PRO A 121 -1.39 8.82 10.20
C PRO A 121 -1.53 8.89 11.72
N ASN A 122 -2.48 8.15 12.28
CA ASN A 122 -2.75 8.15 13.71
C ASN A 122 -1.54 7.71 14.56
N LEU A 123 -0.54 7.02 14.00
CA LEU A 123 0.70 6.70 14.73
C LEU A 123 1.41 7.97 15.21
N LEU A 124 1.37 9.06 14.43
CA LEU A 124 2.01 10.34 14.79
C LEU A 124 1.08 11.28 15.55
N THR A 125 -0.24 11.14 15.44
CA THR A 125 -1.20 12.13 15.94
C THR A 125 -2.04 11.65 17.14
N ALA A 126 -2.17 10.33 17.32
CA ALA A 126 -2.98 9.80 18.42
C ALA A 126 -2.34 10.05 19.79
N GLU A 127 -3.19 10.15 20.83
CA GLU A 127 -2.79 10.30 22.22
C GLU A 127 -1.77 11.46 22.41
N ASN A 128 -2.05 12.59 21.77
CA ASN A 128 -1.20 13.79 21.81
C ASN A 128 0.27 13.53 21.39
N GLY A 129 0.49 12.59 20.45
CA GLY A 129 1.82 12.25 19.94
C GLY A 129 2.60 11.26 20.82
N TYR A 130 1.95 10.57 21.74
CA TYR A 130 2.60 9.62 22.64
C TYR A 130 3.49 8.60 21.88
N PHE A 131 2.95 7.95 20.84
CA PHE A 131 3.69 6.96 20.07
C PHE A 131 4.83 7.56 19.24
N GLN A 132 4.64 8.78 18.72
CA GLN A 132 5.71 9.51 18.05
C GLN A 132 6.87 9.77 19.02
N ASN A 133 6.58 10.21 20.23
CA ASN A 133 7.59 10.47 21.25
C ASN A 133 8.30 9.18 21.69
N GLU A 134 7.54 8.09 21.94
CA GLU A 134 8.12 6.78 22.29
C GLU A 134 9.07 6.27 21.20
N LEU A 135 8.65 6.28 19.93
CA LEU A 135 9.48 5.91 18.79
C LEU A 135 10.71 6.81 18.67
N THR A 136 10.54 8.13 18.81
CA THR A 136 11.66 9.07 18.75
C THR A 136 12.70 8.74 19.81
N THR A 137 12.28 8.53 21.06
CA THR A 137 13.19 8.16 22.15
C THR A 137 13.92 6.85 21.84
N MET A 138 13.20 5.78 21.49
CA MET A 138 13.79 4.48 21.22
C MET A 138 14.85 4.53 20.11
N PHE A 139 14.57 5.22 18.99
CA PHE A 139 15.53 5.32 17.89
C PHE A 139 16.69 6.27 18.17
N THR A 140 16.45 7.33 18.92
CA THR A 140 17.53 8.25 19.35
C THR A 140 18.52 7.55 20.29
N GLU A 141 18.04 6.71 21.20
CA GLU A 141 18.88 5.87 22.07
C GLU A 141 19.73 4.86 21.27
N LEU A 142 19.26 4.43 20.08
CA LEU A 142 20.01 3.60 19.15
C LEU A 142 20.98 4.40 18.25
N GLY A 143 21.06 5.72 18.41
CA GLY A 143 21.95 6.61 17.67
C GLY A 143 21.41 7.03 16.29
N TYR A 144 20.07 6.97 16.08
CA TYR A 144 19.46 7.45 14.84
C TYR A 144 18.94 8.87 14.99
N ILE A 145 19.13 9.67 13.94
CA ILE A 145 18.44 10.93 13.74
C ILE A 145 17.22 10.63 12.86
N ILE A 146 16.03 11.06 13.30
CA ILE A 146 14.78 10.73 12.60
C ILE A 146 14.11 11.96 12.01
N ASN A 147 13.42 11.76 10.90
CA ASN A 147 12.43 12.66 10.32
C ASN A 147 11.11 11.91 10.18
N ALA A 148 10.02 12.50 10.66
CA ALA A 148 8.70 11.87 10.65
C ALA A 148 7.66 12.83 10.08
N GLN A 149 6.94 12.42 9.04
CA GLN A 149 5.90 13.23 8.41
C GLN A 149 4.73 12.35 7.93
N ILE A 150 3.57 12.98 7.76
CA ILE A 150 2.43 12.38 7.07
C ILE A 150 2.54 12.77 5.60
N LEU A 151 2.70 11.78 4.72
CA LEU A 151 2.77 11.96 3.28
C LEU A 151 1.45 11.53 2.63
N CYS A 152 1.02 12.27 1.61
CA CYS A 152 -0.12 11.88 0.76
C CYS A 152 0.41 11.23 -0.52
N ALA A 153 -0.03 10.03 -0.85
CA ALA A 153 0.42 9.30 -2.05
C ALA A 153 0.13 10.09 -3.35
N ALA A 154 -0.93 10.89 -3.36
CA ALA A 154 -1.27 11.73 -4.52
C ALA A 154 -0.16 12.73 -4.88
N ASP A 155 0.61 13.19 -3.91
CA ASP A 155 1.73 14.12 -4.13
C ASP A 155 2.92 13.46 -4.86
N TYR A 156 2.85 12.15 -5.09
CA TYR A 156 3.89 11.36 -5.75
C TYR A 156 3.39 10.65 -7.02
N GLY A 157 2.32 11.18 -7.63
CA GLY A 157 1.76 10.67 -8.89
C GLY A 157 0.87 9.44 -8.74
N VAL A 158 0.46 9.09 -7.53
CA VAL A 158 -0.52 8.01 -7.27
C VAL A 158 -1.93 8.59 -7.33
N PRO A 159 -2.87 8.06 -8.15
CA PRO A 159 -4.22 8.61 -8.26
C PRO A 159 -5.10 8.28 -7.03
N GLN A 160 -4.60 8.55 -5.82
CA GLN A 160 -5.25 8.18 -4.58
C GLN A 160 -4.89 9.09 -3.41
N SER A 161 -5.90 9.61 -2.71
CA SER A 161 -5.77 10.30 -1.43
C SER A 161 -5.50 9.29 -0.32
N ARG A 162 -4.23 8.82 -0.23
CA ARG A 162 -3.75 7.87 0.77
C ARG A 162 -2.68 8.52 1.63
N HIS A 163 -3.05 8.85 2.86
CA HIS A 163 -2.13 9.45 3.82
C HIS A 163 -1.43 8.37 4.65
N ARG A 164 -0.11 8.51 4.81
CA ARG A 164 0.71 7.59 5.60
C ARG A 164 1.72 8.34 6.44
N ALA A 165 1.85 7.92 7.69
CA ALA A 165 2.97 8.31 8.52
C ALA A 165 4.23 7.61 7.99
N VAL A 166 5.25 8.37 7.67
CA VAL A 166 6.55 7.87 7.22
C VAL A 166 7.61 8.39 8.16
N ILE A 167 8.37 7.49 8.76
CA ILE A 167 9.47 7.78 9.66
C ILE A 167 10.75 7.27 9.00
N ILE A 168 11.69 8.16 8.70
CA ILE A 168 13.00 7.84 8.14
C ILE A 168 14.05 8.10 9.21
N GLY A 169 14.85 7.08 9.52
CA GLY A 169 15.99 7.21 10.43
C GLY A 169 17.31 7.04 9.70
N LYS A 170 18.30 7.84 10.07
CA LYS A 170 19.69 7.76 9.61
C LYS A 170 20.60 7.56 10.80
N LYS A 171 21.46 6.54 10.74
CA LYS A 171 22.44 6.27 11.78
C LYS A 171 23.66 7.15 11.56
N ALA A 172 23.99 7.97 12.56
CA ALA A 172 25.02 8.99 12.52
C ALA A 172 24.81 10.09 11.45
N GLY A 173 25.32 11.26 11.68
CA GLY A 173 25.23 12.39 10.75
C GLY A 173 24.86 13.69 11.47
N ALA A 174 24.95 14.80 10.74
CA ALA A 174 24.64 16.13 11.27
C ALA A 174 23.15 16.52 11.09
N SER A 175 22.44 15.87 10.15
CA SER A 175 21.07 16.23 9.80
C SER A 175 20.24 14.99 9.42
N PRO A 176 18.92 15.03 9.66
CA PRO A 176 18.04 13.95 9.22
C PRO A 176 17.93 13.89 7.69
N VAL A 177 17.49 12.73 7.18
CA VAL A 177 17.15 12.57 5.75
C VAL A 177 15.99 13.50 5.41
N ALA A 178 16.10 14.23 4.30
CA ALA A 178 14.99 15.06 3.82
C ALA A 178 13.82 14.20 3.35
N MET A 179 12.59 14.62 3.65
CA MET A 179 11.40 13.96 3.08
C MET A 179 11.33 14.18 1.57
N PRO A 180 10.72 13.24 0.82
CA PRO A 180 10.61 13.38 -0.62
C PRO A 180 9.82 14.64 -1.01
N LYS A 181 10.27 15.32 -2.04
CA LYS A 181 9.55 16.48 -2.60
C LYS A 181 8.33 16.01 -3.37
N ALA A 182 7.23 16.72 -3.22
CA ALA A 182 6.02 16.49 -3.99
C ALA A 182 6.28 16.66 -5.50
N SER A 183 5.60 15.86 -6.30
CA SER A 183 5.56 15.96 -7.76
C SER A 183 4.50 16.99 -8.18
N GLU A 184 4.72 17.68 -9.30
CA GLU A 184 3.71 18.51 -9.93
C GLU A 184 2.71 17.69 -10.77
N ILE A 185 3.03 16.42 -11.03
CA ILE A 185 2.19 15.52 -11.83
C ILE A 185 0.99 15.09 -11.00
N LYS A 186 -0.20 15.44 -11.49
CA LYS A 186 -1.48 14.93 -10.97
C LYS A 186 -1.98 13.83 -11.89
N THR A 187 -2.22 12.66 -11.32
CA THR A 187 -2.78 11.50 -12.02
C THR A 187 -4.22 11.29 -11.55
N THR A 188 -5.15 11.10 -12.48
CA THR A 188 -6.55 10.85 -12.17
C THR A 188 -6.87 9.36 -12.15
N ILE A 189 -8.07 9.02 -11.66
CA ILE A 189 -8.58 7.65 -11.75
C ILE A 189 -8.64 7.21 -13.22
N TRP A 190 -9.07 8.10 -14.13
CA TRP A 190 -9.20 7.76 -15.54
C TRP A 190 -7.85 7.52 -16.21
N ASP A 191 -6.82 8.28 -15.84
CA ASP A 191 -5.46 8.01 -16.28
C ASP A 191 -4.98 6.60 -15.88
N ALA A 192 -5.51 6.05 -14.81
CA ALA A 192 -5.12 4.72 -14.35
C ALA A 192 -5.89 3.58 -15.01
N ILE A 193 -7.19 3.75 -15.31
CA ILE A 193 -8.07 2.61 -15.62
C ILE A 193 -8.88 2.76 -16.92
N SER A 194 -8.75 3.83 -17.73
CA SER A 194 -9.58 4.03 -18.90
C SER A 194 -9.49 2.90 -19.92
N ASP A 195 -8.30 2.33 -20.13
CA ASP A 195 -8.06 1.20 -21.01
C ASP A 195 -8.63 -0.14 -20.50
N LEU A 196 -9.20 -0.17 -19.29
CA LEU A 196 -9.85 -1.34 -18.67
C LEU A 196 -11.38 -1.21 -18.62
N ASN A 197 -11.96 -0.19 -19.23
CA ASN A 197 -13.37 0.17 -19.18
C ASN A 197 -14.25 -0.68 -20.12
N TYR A 198 -14.24 -2.02 -19.98
CA TYR A 198 -15.00 -2.89 -20.88
C TYR A 198 -15.68 -4.10 -20.24
N LEU A 199 -15.45 -4.39 -18.96
CA LEU A 199 -16.06 -5.55 -18.28
C LEU A 199 -17.38 -5.15 -17.62
N ASN A 200 -18.42 -5.94 -17.85
CA ASN A 200 -19.65 -5.90 -17.05
C ASN A 200 -19.49 -6.70 -15.75
N SER A 201 -20.51 -6.63 -14.91
CA SER A 201 -20.59 -7.43 -13.66
C SER A 201 -20.48 -8.93 -13.97
N GLY A 202 -19.57 -9.62 -13.28
CA GLY A 202 -19.34 -11.06 -13.41
C GLY A 202 -18.41 -11.46 -14.57
N GLU A 203 -17.98 -10.50 -15.41
CA GLU A 203 -17.08 -10.79 -16.53
C GLU A 203 -15.60 -10.75 -16.12
N GLY A 204 -14.76 -11.23 -17.04
CA GLY A 204 -13.30 -11.23 -16.91
C GLY A 204 -12.72 -12.58 -16.52
N THR A 205 -11.41 -12.68 -16.65
CA THR A 205 -10.61 -13.87 -16.31
C THR A 205 -9.36 -13.46 -15.54
N ASP A 206 -8.72 -14.40 -14.85
CA ASP A 206 -7.50 -14.11 -14.06
C ASP A 206 -6.32 -13.72 -14.95
N VAL A 207 -6.27 -14.21 -16.18
CA VAL A 207 -5.30 -13.85 -17.21
C VAL A 207 -6.05 -13.56 -18.51
N SER A 208 -5.78 -12.44 -19.14
CA SER A 208 -6.34 -12.08 -20.45
C SER A 208 -5.37 -11.22 -21.24
N ASP A 209 -5.66 -11.03 -22.51
CA ASP A 209 -4.98 -10.03 -23.34
C ASP A 209 -5.52 -8.63 -23.04
N TYR A 210 -4.73 -7.61 -23.37
CA TYR A 210 -5.20 -6.23 -23.42
C TYR A 210 -6.12 -6.04 -24.62
N ARG A 211 -7.27 -5.37 -24.44
CA ARG A 211 -8.22 -5.08 -25.51
C ARG A 211 -7.89 -3.82 -26.29
N CYS A 212 -7.09 -2.91 -25.70
CA CYS A 212 -6.68 -1.67 -26.34
C CYS A 212 -5.27 -1.24 -25.92
N ALA A 213 -4.70 -0.29 -26.65
CA ALA A 213 -3.44 0.36 -26.29
C ALA A 213 -3.60 1.20 -24.99
N PRO A 214 -2.50 1.51 -24.29
CA PRO A 214 -2.56 2.44 -23.17
C PRO A 214 -2.93 3.85 -23.65
N GLU A 215 -3.86 4.48 -22.96
CA GLU A 215 -4.44 5.80 -23.33
C GLU A 215 -3.76 6.96 -22.59
N SER A 216 -3.04 6.70 -21.50
CA SER A 216 -2.33 7.70 -20.70
C SER A 216 -0.85 7.33 -20.51
N ASP A 217 -0.03 8.30 -20.13
CA ASP A 217 1.38 8.04 -19.78
C ASP A 217 1.50 7.20 -18.50
N TYR A 218 0.54 7.32 -17.58
CA TYR A 218 0.47 6.49 -16.41
C TYR A 218 0.23 5.00 -16.76
N GLN A 219 -0.68 4.73 -17.67
CA GLN A 219 -0.90 3.36 -18.17
C GLN A 219 0.31 2.83 -18.92
N LYS A 220 0.98 3.64 -19.75
CA LYS A 220 2.23 3.26 -20.42
C LYS A 220 3.30 2.87 -19.39
N LEU A 221 3.45 3.65 -18.32
CA LEU A 221 4.38 3.36 -17.23
C LEU A 221 4.07 2.00 -16.58
N LEU A 222 2.82 1.75 -16.20
CA LEU A 222 2.44 0.52 -15.49
C LEU A 222 2.43 -0.72 -16.37
N ARG A 223 2.20 -0.57 -17.68
CA ARG A 223 2.15 -1.68 -18.66
C ARG A 223 3.50 -1.98 -19.31
N LYS A 224 4.54 -1.17 -19.09
CA LYS A 224 5.80 -1.15 -19.83
C LYS A 224 6.38 -2.54 -20.15
N GLU A 225 6.32 -3.48 -19.21
CA GLU A 225 6.91 -4.82 -19.35
C GLU A 225 5.85 -5.93 -19.34
N SER A 226 4.57 -5.58 -19.35
CA SER A 226 3.49 -6.56 -19.28
C SER A 226 2.96 -6.93 -20.64
N THR A 227 2.99 -8.22 -20.95
CA THR A 227 2.41 -8.80 -22.18
C THR A 227 0.97 -9.28 -21.96
N SER A 228 0.54 -9.45 -20.71
CA SER A 228 -0.77 -9.97 -20.34
C SER A 228 -1.37 -9.16 -19.19
N LEU A 229 -2.68 -9.15 -19.13
CA LEU A 229 -3.45 -8.51 -18.06
C LEU A 229 -3.83 -9.55 -17.00
N PHE A 230 -3.47 -9.29 -15.73
CA PHE A 230 -3.77 -10.18 -14.61
C PHE A 230 -4.80 -9.57 -13.67
N ASN A 231 -5.60 -10.43 -12.99
CA ASN A 231 -6.52 -10.06 -11.92
C ASN A 231 -7.63 -9.07 -12.34
N HIS A 232 -7.99 -9.02 -13.64
CA HIS A 232 -9.07 -8.18 -14.14
C HIS A 232 -10.37 -8.97 -14.24
N ILE A 233 -10.99 -9.24 -13.06
CA ILE A 233 -12.24 -9.97 -12.92
C ILE A 233 -13.23 -9.11 -12.16
N ALA A 234 -14.36 -8.79 -12.80
CA ALA A 234 -15.44 -8.03 -12.18
C ALA A 234 -16.19 -8.88 -11.14
N THR A 235 -16.61 -8.25 -10.07
CA THR A 235 -17.51 -8.89 -9.09
C THR A 235 -18.83 -9.21 -9.76
N ASN A 236 -19.36 -10.41 -9.55
CA ASN A 236 -20.72 -10.75 -9.92
C ASN A 236 -21.67 -10.18 -8.87
N HIS A 237 -22.31 -9.06 -9.20
CA HIS A 237 -23.22 -8.35 -8.31
C HIS A 237 -24.65 -8.94 -8.39
N ALA A 238 -25.33 -8.98 -7.25
CA ALA A 238 -26.74 -9.35 -7.21
C ALA A 238 -27.61 -8.37 -8.02
N LYS A 239 -28.71 -8.85 -8.59
CA LYS A 239 -29.63 -8.08 -9.45
C LYS A 239 -30.03 -6.74 -8.81
N VAL A 240 -30.43 -6.73 -7.53
CA VAL A 240 -30.79 -5.51 -6.80
C VAL A 240 -29.65 -4.49 -6.70
N ALA A 241 -28.39 -4.95 -6.66
CA ALA A 241 -27.24 -4.05 -6.67
C ALA A 241 -27.01 -3.45 -8.05
N LEU A 242 -27.21 -4.23 -9.11
CA LEU A 242 -27.12 -3.74 -10.50
C LEU A 242 -28.21 -2.71 -10.80
N GLU A 243 -29.45 -2.96 -10.35
CA GLU A 243 -30.57 -2.02 -10.46
C GLU A 243 -30.24 -0.68 -9.78
N ARG A 244 -29.70 -0.72 -8.55
CA ARG A 244 -29.26 0.49 -7.83
C ARG A 244 -28.17 1.23 -8.61
N MET A 245 -27.15 0.52 -9.06
CA MET A 245 -26.03 1.13 -9.80
C MET A 245 -26.49 1.76 -11.10
N ALA A 246 -27.47 1.18 -11.78
CA ALA A 246 -28.03 1.72 -13.02
C ALA A 246 -28.80 3.05 -12.82
N MET A 247 -29.33 3.32 -11.63
CA MET A 247 -30.01 4.57 -11.31
C MET A 247 -29.03 5.71 -11.01
N ILE A 248 -27.76 5.40 -10.72
CA ILE A 248 -26.76 6.38 -10.30
C ILE A 248 -25.94 6.82 -11.52
N PRO A 249 -26.02 8.09 -11.92
CA PRO A 249 -25.26 8.62 -13.07
C PRO A 249 -23.76 8.73 -12.73
N PRO A 250 -22.89 8.98 -13.73
CA PRO A 250 -21.50 9.35 -13.50
C PRO A 250 -21.39 10.52 -12.49
N LYS A 251 -20.41 10.44 -11.59
CA LYS A 251 -20.19 11.36 -10.45
C LYS A 251 -21.30 11.40 -9.40
N GLY A 252 -22.38 10.61 -9.58
CA GLY A 252 -23.52 10.52 -8.65
C GLY A 252 -23.28 9.52 -7.53
N GLY A 253 -24.20 9.55 -6.57
CA GLY A 253 -24.23 8.67 -5.41
C GLY A 253 -25.65 8.30 -4.96
N LYS A 254 -25.77 7.91 -3.69
CA LYS A 254 -27.03 7.43 -3.11
C LYS A 254 -28.20 8.41 -3.15
N GLU A 255 -27.95 9.67 -3.37
CA GLU A 255 -28.97 10.73 -3.53
C GLU A 255 -29.85 10.53 -4.77
N TYR A 256 -29.41 9.70 -5.72
CA TYR A 256 -30.18 9.30 -6.90
C TYR A 256 -31.04 8.05 -6.66
N LEU A 257 -30.91 7.41 -5.48
CA LEU A 257 -31.67 6.21 -5.15
C LEU A 257 -33.02 6.58 -4.54
N PRO A 258 -34.15 5.94 -5.00
CA PRO A 258 -35.43 6.03 -4.32
C PRO A 258 -35.34 5.50 -2.88
N ALA A 259 -36.25 5.92 -2.01
CA ALA A 259 -36.21 5.62 -0.59
C ALA A 259 -36.14 4.12 -0.28
N GLU A 260 -36.84 3.28 -1.06
CA GLU A 260 -36.83 1.81 -0.93
C GLU A 260 -35.49 1.15 -1.29
N HIS A 261 -34.62 1.86 -2.01
CA HIS A 261 -33.30 1.40 -2.39
C HIS A 261 -32.18 1.94 -1.50
N ILE A 262 -32.46 2.87 -0.60
CA ILE A 262 -31.47 3.42 0.33
C ILE A 262 -31.07 2.36 1.36
N THR A 263 -29.75 2.14 1.50
CA THR A 263 -29.20 1.19 2.47
C THR A 263 -28.71 1.91 3.72
N LYS A 264 -28.92 1.28 4.89
CA LYS A 264 -28.34 1.75 6.15
C LYS A 264 -26.87 1.38 6.20
N SER A 265 -26.00 2.18 5.60
CA SER A 265 -24.55 2.00 5.71
C SER A 265 -23.93 3.13 6.51
N ILE A 266 -23.02 2.78 7.43
CA ILE A 266 -22.26 3.71 8.26
C ILE A 266 -20.99 4.22 7.54
N TYR A 267 -20.62 3.61 6.41
CA TYR A 267 -19.42 4.01 5.65
C TYR A 267 -19.72 5.21 4.75
N SER A 268 -18.80 6.18 4.71
CA SER A 268 -18.88 7.29 3.77
C SER A 268 -18.64 6.82 2.33
N GLY A 269 -19.24 7.51 1.36
CA GLY A 269 -19.06 7.23 -0.07
C GLY A 269 -19.69 5.92 -0.56
N THR A 270 -20.58 5.30 0.26
CA THR A 270 -21.30 4.10 -0.19
C THR A 270 -22.29 4.46 -1.28
N TRP A 271 -22.37 3.61 -2.30
CA TRP A 271 -23.18 3.84 -3.50
C TRP A 271 -22.81 5.12 -4.28
N GLU A 272 -21.56 5.59 -4.13
CA GLU A 272 -21.03 6.67 -4.97
C GLU A 272 -20.12 6.10 -6.07
N ARG A 273 -20.26 6.64 -7.28
CA ARG A 273 -19.32 6.40 -8.36
C ARG A 273 -18.01 7.13 -8.08
N MET A 274 -16.90 6.50 -8.41
CA MET A 274 -15.63 7.20 -8.48
C MET A 274 -15.72 8.29 -9.53
N ASP A 275 -15.09 9.44 -9.30
CA ASP A 275 -14.99 10.50 -10.30
C ASP A 275 -13.77 10.22 -11.19
N ALA A 276 -14.00 10.05 -12.50
CA ALA A 276 -12.95 9.78 -13.47
C ALA A 276 -11.86 10.86 -13.49
N ASP A 277 -12.26 12.12 -13.32
CA ASP A 277 -11.38 13.29 -13.41
C ASP A 277 -10.69 13.67 -12.10
N ASP A 278 -10.91 12.88 -11.04
CA ASP A 278 -10.36 13.14 -9.71
C ASP A 278 -9.50 11.96 -9.24
N ILE A 279 -8.92 12.09 -8.04
CA ILE A 279 -8.18 11.02 -7.36
C ILE A 279 -9.13 10.15 -6.53
N SER A 280 -8.76 8.88 -6.34
CA SER A 280 -9.52 7.94 -5.52
C SER A 280 -9.43 8.27 -4.03
N VAL A 281 -10.46 7.94 -3.28
CA VAL A 281 -10.33 7.74 -1.82
C VAL A 281 -9.34 6.60 -1.55
N THR A 282 -8.86 6.49 -0.31
CA THR A 282 -7.98 5.38 0.09
C THR A 282 -8.59 4.02 -0.26
N ILE A 283 -7.92 3.24 -1.12
CA ILE A 283 -8.28 1.85 -1.40
C ILE A 283 -8.12 1.03 -0.13
N THR A 284 -9.20 0.37 0.29
CA THR A 284 -9.26 -0.44 1.52
C THR A 284 -9.14 -1.93 1.20
N THR A 285 -9.25 -2.79 2.20
CA THR A 285 -9.22 -4.26 2.02
C THR A 285 -10.55 -4.85 1.51
N ARG A 286 -11.56 -4.00 1.27
CA ARG A 286 -12.87 -4.35 0.69
C ARG A 286 -13.28 -3.24 -0.26
N PHE A 287 -13.19 -3.50 -1.55
CA PHE A 287 -13.59 -2.59 -2.64
C PHE A 287 -14.43 -3.28 -3.71
N ASP A 288 -14.87 -4.49 -3.43
CA ASP A 288 -15.64 -5.34 -4.35
C ASP A 288 -17.16 -5.12 -4.26
N THR A 289 -17.62 -4.17 -3.47
CA THR A 289 -19.03 -3.83 -3.33
C THR A 289 -19.24 -2.33 -3.14
N PRO A 290 -20.27 -1.74 -3.77
CA PRO A 290 -20.62 -0.32 -3.58
C PRO A 290 -20.98 0.03 -2.14
N ALA A 291 -21.37 -0.96 -1.32
CA ALA A 291 -21.72 -0.76 0.07
C ALA A 291 -20.53 -0.61 1.03
N SER A 292 -19.29 -0.78 0.54
CA SER A 292 -18.07 -0.69 1.37
C SER A 292 -17.32 0.65 1.25
N GLY A 293 -17.78 1.55 0.37
CA GLY A 293 -17.17 2.86 0.14
C GLY A 293 -17.35 3.33 -1.30
N LYS A 294 -16.66 4.41 -1.67
CA LYS A 294 -16.66 5.00 -3.03
C LYS A 294 -15.80 4.16 -3.98
N PHE A 295 -16.26 2.93 -4.30
CA PHE A 295 -15.55 1.96 -5.13
C PHE A 295 -16.34 1.52 -6.36
N MET A 296 -17.44 2.21 -6.67
CA MET A 296 -18.19 1.96 -7.89
C MET A 296 -17.43 2.56 -9.06
N HIS A 297 -17.28 1.78 -10.16
CA HIS A 297 -16.61 2.23 -11.38
C HIS A 297 -17.24 3.53 -11.91
N PRO A 298 -16.47 4.49 -12.46
CA PRO A 298 -16.98 5.76 -12.92
C PRO A 298 -18.21 5.66 -13.87
N TYR A 299 -18.19 4.70 -14.78
CA TYR A 299 -19.19 4.57 -15.83
C TYR A 299 -19.93 3.22 -15.84
N LEU A 300 -19.29 2.13 -15.42
CA LEU A 300 -19.86 0.79 -15.47
C LEU A 300 -20.64 0.44 -14.19
N ASN A 301 -21.68 -0.39 -14.32
CA ASN A 301 -22.52 -0.81 -13.19
C ASN A 301 -21.86 -1.98 -12.43
N ARG A 302 -20.68 -1.71 -11.84
CA ARG A 302 -19.94 -2.62 -10.99
C ARG A 302 -18.98 -1.88 -10.06
N ALA A 303 -18.49 -2.58 -9.06
CA ALA A 303 -17.34 -2.12 -8.31
C ALA A 303 -16.04 -2.31 -9.14
N ILE A 304 -14.96 -1.63 -8.75
CA ILE A 304 -13.66 -1.78 -9.39
C ILE A 304 -13.11 -3.21 -9.19
N THR A 305 -12.32 -3.67 -10.15
CA THR A 305 -11.61 -4.96 -10.10
C THR A 305 -10.33 -4.86 -9.26
N VAL A 306 -9.71 -6.01 -8.98
CA VAL A 306 -8.40 -6.05 -8.28
C VAL A 306 -7.33 -5.33 -9.11
N ARG A 307 -7.33 -5.50 -10.45
CA ARG A 307 -6.37 -4.82 -11.33
C ARG A 307 -6.57 -3.31 -11.36
N GLU A 308 -7.80 -2.84 -11.46
CA GLU A 308 -8.09 -1.40 -11.40
C GLU A 308 -7.65 -0.80 -10.06
N ALA A 309 -7.96 -1.45 -8.94
CA ALA A 309 -7.48 -1.03 -7.62
C ALA A 309 -5.95 -1.06 -7.52
N ALA A 310 -5.29 -2.07 -8.09
CA ALA A 310 -3.83 -2.17 -8.12
C ALA A 310 -3.18 -1.03 -8.90
N ARG A 311 -3.74 -0.64 -10.04
CA ARG A 311 -3.27 0.52 -10.80
C ARG A 311 -3.50 1.84 -10.05
N ILE A 312 -4.63 2.00 -9.38
CA ILE A 312 -4.88 3.14 -8.47
C ILE A 312 -3.88 3.17 -7.32
N GLN A 313 -3.34 2.02 -6.92
CA GLN A 313 -2.24 1.88 -5.95
C GLN A 313 -0.84 1.92 -6.59
N SER A 314 -0.73 2.23 -7.88
CA SER A 314 0.52 2.29 -8.66
C SER A 314 1.31 0.97 -8.79
N PHE A 315 0.67 -0.19 -8.66
CA PHE A 315 1.33 -1.45 -8.99
C PHE A 315 1.47 -1.60 -10.52
N PRO A 316 2.64 -2.04 -11.02
CA PRO A 316 2.79 -2.37 -12.44
C PRO A 316 1.93 -3.59 -12.81
N ASP A 317 1.54 -3.71 -14.08
CA ASP A 317 0.70 -4.80 -14.55
C ASP A 317 1.39 -6.16 -14.55
N THR A 318 2.72 -6.19 -14.55
CA THR A 318 3.52 -7.40 -14.34
C THR A 318 3.33 -7.99 -12.93
N PHE A 319 2.93 -7.18 -11.96
CA PHE A 319 2.69 -7.64 -10.59
C PHE A 319 1.35 -8.36 -10.49
N ARG A 320 1.36 -9.61 -10.03
CA ARG A 320 0.18 -10.46 -9.93
C ARG A 320 -0.21 -10.72 -8.48
N PHE A 321 -1.52 -10.62 -8.18
CA PHE A 321 -2.08 -10.92 -6.87
C PHE A 321 -2.60 -12.36 -6.88
N TYR A 322 -2.27 -13.13 -5.83
CA TYR A 322 -2.57 -14.55 -5.76
C TYR A 322 -3.53 -14.89 -4.61
N GLY A 323 -4.17 -16.04 -4.70
CA GLY A 323 -5.11 -16.53 -3.69
C GLY A 323 -6.55 -16.14 -3.97
N THR A 324 -7.39 -16.21 -2.94
CA THR A 324 -8.80 -15.84 -3.05
C THR A 324 -8.96 -14.35 -3.32
N LYS A 325 -10.10 -13.94 -3.90
CA LYS A 325 -10.40 -12.53 -4.14
C LYS A 325 -10.27 -11.68 -2.87
N THR A 326 -10.72 -12.20 -1.73
CA THR A 326 -10.55 -11.52 -0.44
C THR A 326 -9.08 -11.32 -0.07
N SER A 327 -8.23 -12.32 -0.30
CA SER A 327 -6.78 -12.19 -0.10
C SER A 327 -6.17 -11.18 -1.05
N GLN A 328 -6.51 -11.21 -2.35
CA GLN A 328 -6.05 -10.24 -3.35
C GLN A 328 -6.43 -8.80 -2.97
N MET A 329 -7.66 -8.57 -2.50
CA MET A 329 -8.09 -7.26 -2.02
C MET A 329 -7.31 -6.78 -0.80
N LYS A 330 -6.99 -7.68 0.14
CA LYS A 330 -6.13 -7.35 1.30
C LYS A 330 -4.71 -7.00 0.86
N GLN A 331 -4.17 -7.74 -0.10
CA GLN A 331 -2.84 -7.48 -0.68
C GLN A 331 -2.76 -6.08 -1.29
N VAL A 332 -3.76 -5.67 -2.08
CA VAL A 332 -3.81 -4.32 -2.66
C VAL A 332 -4.07 -3.26 -1.58
N GLY A 333 -5.09 -3.43 -0.75
CA GLY A 333 -5.56 -2.39 0.17
C GLY A 333 -4.59 -2.08 1.31
N ASN A 334 -3.82 -3.08 1.78
CA ASN A 334 -2.82 -2.88 2.82
C ASN A 334 -1.49 -2.35 2.30
N ALA A 335 -1.21 -2.48 1.01
CA ALA A 335 0.08 -2.11 0.45
C ALA A 335 0.39 -0.61 0.54
N VAL A 336 1.67 -0.31 0.66
CA VAL A 336 2.22 1.01 0.35
C VAL A 336 2.31 1.14 -1.18
N PRO A 337 1.82 2.24 -1.79
CA PRO A 337 1.94 2.43 -3.22
C PRO A 337 3.41 2.46 -3.68
N PRO A 338 3.79 1.66 -4.71
CA PRO A 338 5.17 1.61 -5.19
C PRO A 338 5.75 2.98 -5.59
N LEU A 339 4.97 3.88 -6.19
CA LEU A 339 5.46 5.23 -6.53
C LEU A 339 5.78 6.09 -5.28
N LEU A 340 5.00 5.97 -4.20
CA LEU A 340 5.34 6.61 -2.93
C LEU A 340 6.63 6.03 -2.36
N ALA A 341 6.79 4.70 -2.41
CA ALA A 341 7.99 4.02 -1.97
C ALA A 341 9.23 4.43 -2.80
N GLN A 342 9.09 4.59 -4.12
CA GLN A 342 10.16 5.13 -4.98
C GLN A 342 10.56 6.55 -4.57
N ALA A 343 9.61 7.41 -4.25
CA ALA A 343 9.91 8.77 -3.81
C ALA A 343 10.72 8.79 -2.51
N ILE A 344 10.35 7.91 -1.55
CA ILE A 344 11.11 7.74 -0.30
C ILE A 344 12.52 7.19 -0.59
N ALA A 345 12.64 6.17 -1.44
CA ALA A 345 13.91 5.59 -1.84
C ALA A 345 14.85 6.63 -2.49
N LYS A 346 14.32 7.49 -3.36
CA LYS A 346 15.10 8.60 -3.98
C LYS A 346 15.69 9.55 -2.94
N SER A 347 14.93 9.89 -1.89
CA SER A 347 15.44 10.75 -0.80
C SER A 347 16.58 10.09 -0.04
N ILE A 348 16.49 8.78 0.23
CA ILE A 348 17.54 8.03 0.90
C ILE A 348 18.79 7.93 0.01
N ILE A 349 18.63 7.62 -1.28
CA ILE A 349 19.75 7.56 -2.24
C ILE A 349 20.44 8.93 -2.36
N ALA A 350 19.67 10.02 -2.40
CA ALA A 350 20.25 11.37 -2.44
C ALA A 350 21.08 11.66 -1.19
N ASP A 351 20.62 11.23 0.00
CA ASP A 351 21.39 11.38 1.25
C ASP A 351 22.61 10.46 1.31
N MET A 352 22.55 9.26 0.72
CA MET A 352 23.69 8.32 0.66
C MET A 352 24.85 8.86 -0.20
N ASN A 353 24.53 9.71 -1.20
CA ASN A 353 25.49 10.26 -2.14
C ASN A 353 26.10 11.60 -1.69
N ASN A 354 25.60 12.17 -0.58
CA ASN A 354 26.13 13.39 0.06
C ASN A 354 27.06 13.03 1.23
#